data_d51d0c660e3989e24654ad24a89bb1b5
#
_entry.id   d51d0c660e3989e24654ad24a89bb1b5
#
_cell.length_a   1.000
_cell.length_b   1.000
_cell.length_c   1.000
_cell.angle_alpha   90.00
_cell.angle_beta   90.00
_cell.angle_gamma   90.00
#
_symmetry.space_group_name_H-M   'P 1'
#
loop_
_entity.id
_entity.type
_entity.pdbx_description
1 polymer ?
#
loop_
_entity_poly.entity_id
_entity_poly.type
_entity_poly.pdbx_seq_one_letter_code
_entity_poly.pdbx_strand_id
1 'polypeptide(L)'
;GELEVEWLAWAKRMKISPYYEFVEKNPSRVLTNIRKNQKGYYLFQHGDQVNREKAPDFTWKPFVLIVSLERGKAKDGVLVSHGGSSSGYSLYLDDGKIVFACRNRGTLNLLRSNEPLPTGKIIVTARLGRDGRAEVRLEEKVLAEGGSLPLIETFPQDPFEVGNDSLSSVSNYKGSTRFQGKINQVKLKVP
;
A
#
# COMPACT_ATOMS: atom_id res chain seq x y z
N GLY A 1 9.71 2.88 32.79
CA GLY A 1 10.26 3.83 33.78
C GLY A 1 9.23 4.89 34.16
N GLU A 2 9.48 5.75 35.14
CA GLU A 2 8.57 6.83 35.56
C GLU A 2 8.13 7.73 34.39
N LEU A 3 9.05 8.13 33.53
CA LEU A 3 8.78 8.94 32.34
C LEU A 3 7.77 8.27 31.36
N GLU A 4 7.82 6.98 31.24
CA GLU A 4 6.89 6.22 30.38
C GLU A 4 5.47 6.24 30.97
N VAL A 5 5.35 6.09 32.29
CA VAL A 5 4.05 6.16 32.98
C VAL A 5 3.46 7.56 32.88
N GLU A 6 4.24 8.62 33.03
CA GLU A 6 3.80 10.00 32.86
C GLU A 6 3.38 10.30 31.43
N TRP A 7 4.15 9.82 30.46
CA TRP A 7 3.81 9.96 29.04
C TRP A 7 2.49 9.28 28.70
N LEU A 8 2.28 8.05 29.18
CA LEU A 8 1.05 7.30 28.98
C LEU A 8 -0.16 7.99 29.62
N ALA A 9 0.00 8.52 30.83
CA ALA A 9 -1.05 9.28 31.50
C ALA A 9 -1.39 10.58 30.74
N TRP A 10 -0.38 11.27 30.22
CA TRP A 10 -0.55 12.45 29.37
C TRP A 10 -1.24 12.10 28.05
N ALA A 11 -0.78 11.07 27.33
CA ALA A 11 -1.36 10.62 26.07
C ALA A 11 -2.84 10.23 26.22
N LYS A 12 -3.19 9.54 27.31
CA LYS A 12 -4.57 9.18 27.64
C LYS A 12 -5.43 10.43 27.89
N ARG A 13 -4.92 11.41 28.64
CA ARG A 13 -5.62 12.68 28.91
C ARG A 13 -5.84 13.49 27.65
N MET A 14 -4.88 13.50 26.74
CA MET A 14 -4.94 14.21 25.45
C MET A 14 -5.72 13.43 24.37
N LYS A 15 -6.26 12.25 24.72
CA LYS A 15 -6.94 11.32 23.78
C LYS A 15 -6.07 10.93 22.57
N ILE A 16 -4.76 10.91 22.76
CA ILE A 16 -3.82 10.38 21.78
C ILE A 16 -3.84 8.86 21.93
N SER A 17 -4.28 8.13 20.90
CA SER A 17 -4.22 6.67 20.94
C SER A 17 -2.77 6.24 21.09
N PRO A 18 -2.42 5.48 22.15
CA PRO A 18 -1.08 4.96 22.31
C PRO A 18 -0.75 4.03 21.13
N TYR A 19 0.49 4.11 20.66
CA TYR A 19 0.98 3.29 19.56
C TYR A 19 0.72 1.79 19.75
N TYR A 20 0.83 1.29 20.96
CA TYR A 20 0.57 -0.12 21.28
C TYR A 20 -0.92 -0.50 21.21
N GLU A 21 -1.87 0.39 21.58
CA GLU A 21 -3.30 0.11 21.40
C GLU A 21 -3.66 0.03 19.91
N PHE A 22 -2.99 0.83 19.09
CA PHE A 22 -3.13 0.75 17.63
C PHE A 22 -2.61 -0.59 17.10
N VAL A 23 -1.45 -1.04 17.58
CA VAL A 23 -0.84 -2.32 17.22
C VAL A 23 -1.71 -3.49 17.70
N GLU A 24 -2.28 -3.44 18.90
CA GLU A 24 -3.17 -4.48 19.42
C GLU A 24 -4.50 -4.57 18.64
N LYS A 25 -5.10 -3.42 18.30
CA LYS A 25 -6.34 -3.39 17.50
C LYS A 25 -6.15 -3.78 16.04
N ASN A 26 -4.95 -3.60 15.51
CA ASN A 26 -4.60 -3.86 14.13
C ASN A 26 -3.29 -4.64 14.06
N PRO A 27 -3.29 -5.91 14.46
CA PRO A 27 -2.07 -6.68 14.44
C PRO A 27 -1.50 -6.74 13.03
N SER A 28 -0.38 -6.09 12.82
CA SER A 28 0.41 -6.21 11.61
C SER A 28 1.57 -7.16 11.87
N ARG A 29 1.90 -7.97 10.88
CA ARG A 29 3.07 -8.82 10.94
C ARG A 29 4.30 -8.04 10.49
N VAL A 30 5.06 -7.48 11.43
CA VAL A 30 6.28 -6.74 11.12
C VAL A 30 7.37 -7.71 10.64
N LEU A 31 7.80 -7.53 9.40
CA LEU A 31 8.87 -8.33 8.80
C LEU A 31 10.21 -7.62 8.99
N THR A 32 11.14 -8.30 9.65
CA THR A 32 12.51 -7.80 9.89
C THR A 32 13.49 -8.16 8.78
N ASN A 33 13.18 -9.21 8.03
CA ASN A 33 13.99 -9.68 6.89
C ASN A 33 13.09 -9.98 5.70
N ILE A 34 13.38 -9.33 4.59
CA ILE A 34 12.75 -9.61 3.30
C ILE A 34 13.82 -10.01 2.28
N ARG A 35 13.50 -10.97 1.42
CA ARG A 35 14.40 -11.42 0.36
C ARG A 35 13.63 -11.61 -0.94
N LYS A 36 14.31 -11.39 -2.05
CA LYS A 36 13.77 -11.76 -3.36
C LYS A 36 13.78 -13.29 -3.50
N ASN A 37 12.73 -13.85 -4.08
CA ASN A 37 12.71 -15.24 -4.48
C ASN A 37 13.59 -15.46 -5.74
N GLN A 38 13.72 -16.70 -6.22
CA GLN A 38 14.52 -17.06 -7.41
C GLN A 38 14.10 -16.30 -8.69
N LYS A 39 12.83 -15.83 -8.77
CA LYS A 39 12.30 -15.03 -9.89
C LYS A 39 12.47 -13.51 -9.69
N GLY A 40 13.14 -13.09 -8.61
CA GLY A 40 13.43 -11.69 -8.31
C GLY A 40 12.25 -10.92 -7.69
N TYR A 41 11.23 -11.58 -7.14
CA TYR A 41 10.11 -10.96 -6.45
C TYR A 41 10.28 -10.97 -4.94
N TYR A 42 9.95 -9.88 -4.28
CA TYR A 42 9.60 -9.87 -2.86
C TYR A 42 8.18 -10.42 -2.71
N LEU A 43 7.94 -11.24 -1.68
CA LEU A 43 6.67 -11.89 -1.42
C LEU A 43 6.10 -11.45 -0.07
N PHE A 44 4.83 -11.04 -0.06
CA PHE A 44 4.14 -10.58 1.14
C PHE A 44 2.74 -11.17 1.23
N GLN A 45 2.15 -11.12 2.42
CA GLN A 45 0.80 -11.58 2.72
C GLN A 45 -0.02 -10.48 3.41
N HIS A 46 -1.32 -10.69 3.52
CA HIS A 46 -2.21 -9.77 4.22
C HIS A 46 -1.72 -9.51 5.67
N GLY A 47 -1.65 -8.24 6.04
CA GLY A 47 -1.17 -7.81 7.35
C GLY A 47 0.35 -7.68 7.46
N ASP A 48 1.11 -7.98 6.40
CA ASP A 48 2.56 -7.75 6.44
C ASP A 48 2.86 -6.25 6.44
N GLN A 49 3.81 -5.90 7.30
CA GLN A 49 4.39 -4.57 7.41
C GLN A 49 5.91 -4.68 7.37
N VAL A 50 6.55 -3.80 6.62
CA VAL A 50 8.01 -3.73 6.54
C VAL A 50 8.43 -2.32 6.87
N ASN A 51 9.23 -2.17 7.92
CA ASN A 51 9.76 -0.87 8.30
C ASN A 51 10.55 -0.25 7.16
N ARG A 52 10.53 1.07 7.11
CA ARG A 52 11.14 1.90 6.08
C ARG A 52 12.55 1.43 5.69
N GLU A 53 13.43 1.20 6.67
CA GLU A 53 14.85 0.87 6.45
C GLU A 53 15.05 -0.51 5.80
N LYS A 54 14.02 -1.36 5.83
CA LYS A 54 14.03 -2.72 5.27
C LYS A 54 13.17 -2.87 4.02
N ALA A 55 12.33 -1.87 3.75
CA ALA A 55 11.43 -1.91 2.61
C ALA A 55 12.18 -1.84 1.27
N PRO A 56 11.63 -2.43 0.19
CA PRO A 56 12.26 -2.40 -1.12
C PRO A 56 12.41 -0.97 -1.64
N ASP A 57 13.62 -0.57 -2.00
CA ASP A 57 13.88 0.72 -2.61
C ASP A 57 13.43 0.75 -4.08
N PHE A 58 12.43 1.59 -4.37
CA PHE A 58 11.90 1.84 -5.71
C PHE A 58 12.15 3.28 -6.20
N THR A 59 12.99 4.04 -5.47
CA THR A 59 13.34 5.43 -5.83
C THR A 59 13.97 5.46 -7.22
N TRP A 60 13.39 6.26 -8.13
CA TRP A 60 13.78 6.36 -9.53
C TRP A 60 13.72 5.05 -10.32
N LYS A 61 13.00 4.04 -9.81
CA LYS A 61 12.91 2.72 -10.45
C LYS A 61 11.49 2.42 -10.91
N PRO A 62 11.33 1.75 -12.05
CA PRO A 62 10.07 1.12 -12.41
C PRO A 62 9.79 -0.04 -11.45
N PHE A 63 8.52 -0.40 -11.28
CA PHE A 63 8.16 -1.55 -10.46
C PHE A 63 6.86 -2.21 -10.93
N VAL A 64 6.64 -3.43 -10.48
CA VAL A 64 5.43 -4.20 -10.73
C VAL A 64 4.93 -4.77 -9.41
N LEU A 65 3.65 -4.52 -9.14
CA LEU A 65 2.88 -5.15 -8.07
C LEU A 65 1.91 -6.15 -8.67
N ILE A 66 1.89 -7.37 -8.13
CA ILE A 66 0.90 -8.39 -8.48
C ILE A 66 0.22 -8.79 -7.18
N VAL A 67 -1.08 -8.58 -7.09
CA VAL A 67 -1.89 -8.84 -5.89
C VAL A 67 -2.92 -9.90 -6.20
N SER A 68 -2.80 -11.06 -5.55
CA SER A 68 -3.81 -12.11 -5.54
C SER A 68 -4.69 -11.91 -4.31
N LEU A 69 -6.00 -11.70 -4.53
CA LEU A 69 -6.92 -11.38 -3.45
C LEU A 69 -8.29 -12.05 -3.65
N GLU A 70 -9.04 -12.12 -2.56
CA GLU A 70 -10.45 -12.47 -2.53
C GLU A 70 -11.22 -11.25 -2.02
N ARG A 71 -11.85 -10.53 -2.96
CA ARG A 71 -12.45 -9.24 -2.69
C ARG A 71 -13.68 -9.33 -1.79
N GLY A 72 -14.51 -10.36 -1.96
CA GLY A 72 -15.81 -10.43 -1.29
C GLY A 72 -16.70 -9.23 -1.69
N LYS A 73 -17.33 -8.59 -0.69
CA LYS A 73 -18.19 -7.41 -0.87
C LYS A 73 -17.44 -6.08 -0.62
N ALA A 74 -16.13 -6.14 -0.33
CA ALA A 74 -15.36 -4.94 -0.05
C ALA A 74 -15.38 -3.99 -1.24
N LYS A 75 -15.75 -2.74 -0.99
CA LYS A 75 -15.75 -1.65 -1.99
C LYS A 75 -14.57 -0.72 -1.81
N ASP A 76 -14.03 -0.63 -0.60
CA ASP A 76 -12.95 0.27 -0.24
C ASP A 76 -11.83 -0.50 0.48
N GLY A 77 -10.66 0.10 0.57
CA GLY A 77 -9.53 -0.40 1.32
C GLY A 77 -8.26 -0.51 0.51
N VAL A 78 -7.15 -0.34 1.20
CA VAL A 78 -5.82 -0.39 0.62
C VAL A 78 -5.36 -1.84 0.48
N LEU A 79 -4.93 -2.21 -0.70
CA LEU A 79 -4.33 -3.52 -0.97
C LEU A 79 -2.84 -3.51 -0.64
N VAL A 80 -2.14 -2.46 -1.06
CA VAL A 80 -0.72 -2.25 -0.79
C VAL A 80 -0.47 -0.76 -0.68
N SER A 81 0.31 -0.33 0.31
CA SER A 81 0.86 1.02 0.41
C SER A 81 2.35 0.99 0.73
N HIS A 82 3.06 2.02 0.33
CA HIS A 82 4.44 2.27 0.75
C HIS A 82 4.69 3.77 0.73
N GLY A 83 5.00 4.33 1.87
CA GLY A 83 5.17 5.76 2.06
C GLY A 83 3.89 6.45 2.49
N GLY A 84 3.83 7.77 2.29
CA GLY A 84 2.76 8.58 2.86
C GLY A 84 2.52 9.89 2.12
N SER A 85 2.11 10.92 2.86
CA SER A 85 1.65 12.22 2.34
C SER A 85 2.71 13.04 1.58
N SER A 86 3.98 12.70 1.71
CA SER A 86 5.07 13.36 0.98
C SER A 86 5.44 12.60 -0.29
N SER A 87 5.69 11.29 -0.16
CA SER A 87 6.18 10.44 -1.24
C SER A 87 5.76 8.99 -1.01
N GLY A 88 5.32 8.29 -2.04
CA GLY A 88 4.93 6.90 -1.95
C GLY A 88 4.02 6.44 -3.07
N TYR A 89 3.60 5.19 -3.00
CA TYR A 89 2.58 4.63 -3.88
C TYR A 89 1.55 3.83 -3.09
N SER A 90 0.35 3.71 -3.64
CA SER A 90 -0.71 2.88 -3.07
C SER A 90 -1.56 2.28 -4.19
N LEU A 91 -1.92 1.01 -4.00
CA LEU A 91 -2.93 0.31 -4.81
C LEU A 91 -4.12 0.03 -3.91
N TYR A 92 -5.30 0.56 -4.23
CA TYR A 92 -6.46 0.50 -3.35
C TYR A 92 -7.79 0.44 -4.09
N LEU A 93 -8.85 0.10 -3.39
CA LEU A 93 -10.23 0.18 -3.86
C LEU A 93 -10.88 1.49 -3.41
N ASP A 94 -11.65 2.12 -4.30
CA ASP A 94 -12.52 3.27 -4.04
C ASP A 94 -13.83 3.04 -4.79
N ASP A 95 -14.91 2.79 -4.04
CA ASP A 95 -16.23 2.36 -4.53
C ASP A 95 -16.14 1.17 -5.52
N GLY A 96 -15.34 0.19 -5.16
CA GLY A 96 -15.11 -1.04 -5.93
C GLY A 96 -14.17 -0.90 -7.13
N LYS A 97 -13.79 0.30 -7.52
CA LYS A 97 -12.83 0.57 -8.60
C LYS A 97 -11.42 0.47 -8.07
N ILE A 98 -10.52 -0.07 -8.88
CA ILE A 98 -9.11 -0.10 -8.52
C ILE A 98 -8.43 1.23 -8.86
N VAL A 99 -7.65 1.74 -7.93
CA VAL A 99 -6.90 2.97 -8.07
C VAL A 99 -5.42 2.69 -7.78
N PHE A 100 -4.56 3.10 -8.69
CA PHE A 100 -3.13 3.13 -8.50
C PHE A 100 -2.69 4.58 -8.30
N ALA A 101 -2.18 4.90 -7.13
CA ALA A 101 -1.75 6.23 -6.73
C ALA A 101 -0.23 6.29 -6.62
N CYS A 102 0.37 7.35 -7.14
CA CYS A 102 1.75 7.72 -6.91
C CYS A 102 1.78 9.15 -6.38
N ARG A 103 2.39 9.35 -5.23
CA ARG A 103 2.65 10.67 -4.66
C ARG A 103 4.14 10.97 -4.75
N ASN A 104 4.47 12.12 -5.31
CA ASN A 104 5.84 12.58 -5.44
C ASN A 104 5.93 14.04 -4.99
N ARG A 105 6.75 14.33 -3.96
CA ARG A 105 6.90 15.68 -3.37
C ARG A 105 5.55 16.33 -3.01
N GLY A 106 4.64 15.54 -2.43
CA GLY A 106 3.30 15.98 -2.07
C GLY A 106 2.27 15.98 -3.21
N THR A 107 2.69 15.96 -4.48
CA THR A 107 1.79 15.92 -5.63
C THR A 107 1.25 14.51 -5.84
N LEU A 108 -0.08 14.36 -5.82
CA LEU A 108 -0.77 13.10 -6.00
C LEU A 108 -1.17 12.90 -7.47
N ASN A 109 -0.77 11.79 -8.05
CA ASN A 109 -1.16 11.35 -9.38
C ASN A 109 -1.90 10.01 -9.27
N LEU A 110 -3.00 9.86 -10.01
CA LEU A 110 -3.90 8.71 -9.93
C LEU A 110 -4.14 8.08 -11.29
N LEU A 111 -4.15 6.76 -11.32
CA LEU A 111 -4.69 5.96 -12.42
C LEU A 111 -5.84 5.12 -11.85
N ARG A 112 -7.06 5.30 -12.36
CA ARG A 112 -8.29 4.68 -11.86
C ARG A 112 -8.97 3.86 -12.94
N SER A 113 -9.46 2.67 -12.61
CA SER A 113 -10.28 1.89 -13.52
C SER A 113 -11.64 2.54 -13.78
N ASN A 114 -12.18 2.35 -14.99
CA ASN A 114 -13.52 2.84 -15.33
C ASN A 114 -14.61 2.01 -14.64
N GLU A 115 -14.40 0.71 -14.50
CA GLU A 115 -15.36 -0.23 -13.93
C GLU A 115 -14.89 -0.76 -12.57
N PRO A 116 -15.84 -1.17 -11.69
CA PRO A 116 -15.50 -1.87 -10.46
C PRO A 116 -14.87 -3.24 -10.76
N LEU A 117 -14.01 -3.70 -9.84
CA LEU A 117 -13.50 -5.07 -9.88
C LEU A 117 -14.65 -6.07 -9.60
N PRO A 118 -14.62 -7.26 -10.20
CA PRO A 118 -15.55 -8.34 -9.86
C PRO A 118 -15.32 -8.82 -8.42
N THR A 119 -16.32 -9.47 -7.84
CA THR A 119 -16.19 -10.21 -6.57
C THR A 119 -15.49 -11.55 -6.78
N GLY A 120 -14.99 -12.15 -5.70
CA GLY A 120 -14.35 -13.47 -5.73
C GLY A 120 -12.82 -13.38 -5.77
N LYS A 121 -12.21 -14.47 -6.20
CA LYS A 121 -10.75 -14.61 -6.31
C LYS A 121 -10.27 -13.97 -7.61
N ILE A 122 -9.40 -13.00 -7.50
CA ILE A 122 -8.89 -12.22 -8.64
C ILE A 122 -7.39 -11.93 -8.46
N ILE A 123 -6.75 -11.62 -9.58
CA ILE A 123 -5.36 -11.15 -9.61
C ILE A 123 -5.34 -9.77 -10.27
N VAL A 124 -4.85 -8.80 -9.53
CA VAL A 124 -4.64 -7.42 -10.01
C VAL A 124 -3.16 -7.18 -10.18
N THR A 125 -2.76 -6.62 -11.31
CA THR A 125 -1.39 -6.20 -11.58
C THR A 125 -1.36 -4.68 -11.77
N ALA A 126 -0.50 -3.99 -11.02
CA ALA A 126 -0.19 -2.58 -11.24
C ALA A 126 1.28 -2.44 -11.63
N ARG A 127 1.54 -1.68 -12.69
CA ARG A 127 2.88 -1.45 -13.22
C ARG A 127 3.15 0.04 -13.36
N LEU A 128 4.32 0.46 -12.94
CA LEU A 128 4.89 1.77 -13.27
C LEU A 128 6.14 1.56 -14.12
N GLY A 129 6.12 2.03 -15.36
CA GLY A 129 7.24 1.99 -16.29
C GLY A 129 8.29 3.06 -16.02
N ARG A 130 9.47 2.90 -16.58
CA ARG A 130 10.56 3.89 -16.48
C ARG A 130 10.22 5.24 -17.14
N ASP A 131 9.32 5.21 -18.11
CA ASP A 131 8.82 6.37 -18.87
C ASP A 131 7.62 7.05 -18.19
N GLY A 132 7.26 6.63 -16.97
CA GLY A 132 6.09 7.15 -16.25
C GLY A 132 4.76 6.56 -16.72
N ARG A 133 4.75 5.67 -17.71
CA ARG A 133 3.52 4.96 -18.07
C ARG A 133 3.12 4.00 -16.98
N ALA A 134 1.87 4.12 -16.57
CA ALA A 134 1.27 3.24 -15.59
C ALA A 134 0.16 2.40 -16.21
N GLU A 135 0.01 1.20 -15.71
CA GLU A 135 -1.01 0.25 -16.16
C GLU A 135 -1.57 -0.51 -14.95
N VAL A 136 -2.88 -0.71 -14.95
CA VAL A 136 -3.56 -1.62 -14.03
C VAL A 136 -4.33 -2.67 -14.81
N ARG A 137 -4.14 -3.93 -14.48
CA ARG A 137 -4.77 -5.09 -15.12
C ARG A 137 -5.54 -5.92 -14.11
N LEU A 138 -6.62 -6.54 -14.57
CA LEU A 138 -7.26 -7.67 -13.96
C LEU A 138 -6.92 -8.89 -14.82
N GLU A 139 -6.07 -9.78 -14.29
CA GLU A 139 -5.49 -10.86 -15.07
C GLU A 139 -4.87 -10.35 -16.37
N GLU A 140 -5.40 -10.74 -17.55
CA GLU A 140 -4.92 -10.28 -18.84
C GLU A 140 -5.65 -9.01 -19.37
N LYS A 141 -6.79 -8.62 -18.75
CA LYS A 141 -7.58 -7.46 -19.17
C LYS A 141 -6.98 -6.16 -18.61
N VAL A 142 -6.64 -5.21 -19.48
CA VAL A 142 -6.28 -3.84 -19.08
C VAL A 142 -7.53 -3.13 -18.55
N LEU A 143 -7.48 -2.63 -17.33
CA LEU A 143 -8.56 -1.88 -16.68
C LEU A 143 -8.35 -0.37 -16.77
N ALA A 144 -7.09 0.03 -16.72
CA ALA A 144 -6.67 1.42 -16.88
C ALA A 144 -5.21 1.47 -17.32
N GLU A 145 -4.89 2.38 -18.20
CA GLU A 145 -3.52 2.70 -18.62
C GLU A 145 -3.38 4.20 -18.86
N GLY A 146 -2.19 4.74 -18.64
CA GLY A 146 -1.93 6.15 -18.88
C GLY A 146 -0.47 6.53 -18.71
N GLY A 147 -0.06 7.63 -19.36
CA GLY A 147 1.22 8.26 -19.14
C GLY A 147 1.06 9.45 -18.21
N SER A 148 1.84 9.53 -17.13
CA SER A 148 2.01 10.68 -16.23
C SER A 148 2.01 10.35 -14.74
N LEU A 149 2.20 9.08 -14.35
CA LEU A 149 2.59 8.79 -12.99
C LEU A 149 4.13 8.91 -12.91
N PRO A 150 4.66 9.95 -12.26
CA PRO A 150 6.11 10.11 -12.18
C PRO A 150 6.74 8.97 -11.38
N LEU A 151 7.97 8.60 -11.72
CA LEU A 151 8.79 7.79 -10.83
C LEU A 151 8.93 8.53 -9.49
N ILE A 152 8.93 7.76 -8.42
CA ILE A 152 9.04 8.33 -7.07
C ILE A 152 10.49 8.74 -6.82
N GLU A 153 10.71 10.02 -6.57
CA GLU A 153 12.04 10.61 -6.48
C GLU A 153 12.66 10.52 -5.09
N THR A 154 11.81 10.48 -4.07
CA THR A 154 12.25 10.48 -2.67
C THR A 154 11.88 9.17 -2.01
N PHE A 155 12.82 8.57 -1.29
CA PHE A 155 12.57 7.37 -0.52
C PHE A 155 11.45 7.62 0.51
N PRO A 156 10.41 6.78 0.55
CA PRO A 156 9.26 6.98 1.41
C PRO A 156 9.61 7.01 2.89
N GLN A 157 8.88 7.79 3.67
CA GLN A 157 9.10 7.92 5.12
C GLN A 157 8.37 6.84 5.91
N ASP A 158 7.18 6.42 5.43
CA ASP A 158 6.35 5.44 6.10
C ASP A 158 6.63 4.01 5.60
N PRO A 159 6.24 2.98 6.35
CA PRO A 159 6.51 1.59 6.02
C PRO A 159 5.82 1.14 4.72
N PHE A 160 6.24 -0.02 4.23
CA PHE A 160 5.48 -0.81 3.28
C PHE A 160 4.44 -1.64 4.03
N GLU A 161 3.18 -1.61 3.59
CA GLU A 161 2.06 -2.29 4.24
C GLU A 161 1.19 -3.05 3.24
N VAL A 162 0.62 -4.18 3.67
CA VAL A 162 -0.32 -4.99 2.90
C VAL A 162 -1.66 -5.05 3.60
N GLY A 163 -2.70 -4.54 2.94
CA GLY A 163 -4.07 -4.53 3.43
C GLY A 163 -4.42 -3.30 4.27
N ASN A 164 -3.54 -2.33 4.37
CA ASN A 164 -3.76 -1.08 5.09
C ASN A 164 -2.83 0.04 4.62
N ASP A 165 -3.11 1.28 5.09
CA ASP A 165 -2.24 2.45 5.05
C ASP A 165 -2.44 3.16 6.40
N SER A 166 -1.59 2.82 7.37
CA SER A 166 -1.89 3.05 8.77
C SER A 166 -1.32 4.36 9.36
N LEU A 167 -0.35 4.98 8.68
CA LEU A 167 0.29 6.22 9.14
C LEU A 167 -0.17 7.42 8.30
N SER A 168 0.75 8.10 7.63
CA SER A 168 0.35 9.20 6.75
C SER A 168 -0.11 8.66 5.40
N SER A 169 -1.31 9.06 4.99
CA SER A 169 -1.93 8.48 3.78
C SER A 169 -1.22 8.86 2.50
N VAL A 170 -0.90 7.87 1.67
CA VAL A 170 -0.37 8.10 0.32
C VAL A 170 -1.41 8.79 -0.55
N SER A 171 -2.68 8.42 -0.46
CA SER A 171 -3.76 8.96 -1.28
C SER A 171 -4.85 9.60 -0.43
N ASN A 172 -5.78 10.29 -1.10
CA ASN A 172 -6.95 10.89 -0.46
C ASN A 172 -8.09 9.87 -0.45
N TYR A 173 -7.96 8.83 0.40
CA TYR A 173 -8.96 7.77 0.53
C TYR A 173 -10.30 8.33 1.01
N LYS A 174 -11.40 7.93 0.37
CA LYS A 174 -12.76 8.34 0.78
C LYS A 174 -13.37 7.40 1.80
N GLY A 175 -12.99 6.13 1.76
CA GLY A 175 -13.46 5.09 2.65
C GLY A 175 -12.39 4.61 3.63
N SER A 176 -12.60 3.41 4.17
CA SER A 176 -11.63 2.75 5.04
C SER A 176 -10.30 2.53 4.35
N THR A 177 -9.19 2.81 5.02
CA THR A 177 -7.85 2.39 4.55
C THR A 177 -7.68 0.89 4.70
N ARG A 178 -8.33 0.26 5.67
CA ARG A 178 -8.22 -1.17 5.91
C ARG A 178 -9.07 -1.96 4.94
N PHE A 179 -8.44 -2.85 4.17
CA PHE A 179 -9.13 -3.75 3.25
C PHE A 179 -9.87 -4.86 4.02
N GLN A 180 -11.19 -4.99 3.77
CA GLN A 180 -12.06 -5.95 4.44
C GLN A 180 -12.15 -7.32 3.73
N GLY A 181 -11.48 -7.49 2.58
CA GLY A 181 -11.32 -8.77 1.90
C GLY A 181 -10.10 -9.52 2.40
N LYS A 182 -9.66 -10.53 1.63
CA LYS A 182 -8.45 -11.31 1.92
C LYS A 182 -7.42 -11.10 0.82
N ILE A 183 -6.21 -10.71 1.17
CA ILE A 183 -5.06 -10.70 0.26
C ILE A 183 -4.31 -12.01 0.48
N ASN A 184 -4.27 -12.84 -0.55
CA ASN A 184 -3.59 -14.14 -0.49
C ASN A 184 -2.08 -13.98 -0.65
N GLN A 185 -1.67 -13.15 -1.59
CA GLN A 185 -0.26 -12.88 -1.85
C GLN A 185 -0.07 -11.54 -2.57
N VAL A 186 0.98 -10.83 -2.20
CA VAL A 186 1.54 -9.71 -2.97
C VAL A 186 2.92 -10.11 -3.46
N LYS A 187 3.18 -9.88 -4.76
CA LYS A 187 4.49 -9.99 -5.38
C LYS A 187 4.92 -8.60 -5.83
N LEU A 188 6.05 -8.13 -5.32
CA LEU A 188 6.66 -6.87 -5.74
C LEU A 188 7.97 -7.15 -6.46
N LYS A 189 8.11 -6.63 -7.67
CA LYS A 189 9.37 -6.66 -8.43
C LYS A 189 9.87 -5.23 -8.63
N VAL A 190 11.05 -4.99 -8.12
CA VAL A 190 11.84 -3.78 -8.36
C VAL A 190 13.15 -4.24 -8.98
N PRO A 191 13.61 -3.67 -10.09
CA PRO A 191 14.88 -4.00 -10.73
C PRO A 191 16.10 -3.86 -9.82
#